data_2bdd0a49ec91dd609a28ccdc9906465c
#
_entry.id   2bdd0a49ec91dd609a28ccdc9906465c
#
_cell.length_a   1.000
_cell.length_b   1.000
_cell.length_c   1.000
_cell.angle_alpha   90.00
_cell.angle_beta   90.00
_cell.angle_gamma   90.00
#
_symmetry.space_group_name_H-M   'P 1'
#
loop_
_entity.id
_entity.type
_entity.pdbx_description
1 polymer ?
#
loop_
_entity_poly.entity_id
_entity_poly.type
_entity_poly.pdbx_seq_one_letter_code
_entity_poly.pdbx_strand_id
1 'polypeptide(L)'
;MASLYDMMLRHSLYLEGAKKGTADEFSSSVVSDLDAVVKRAFQNINVDNFGEFTKADFNRFVADIRLRTNDVHNKNTKELMNDTKKLSRVETTLFQGMFREDTGDRLATPSNVWGSVKNSNIPATGQTFQKSANTFRNSSVGNIERLLRNGYADKLDTTDVFKSIRGVKSLGYKDGVFGKISGWGRTLASTLMSHTSSSVKDKIAPSYYDEYQWVSVLDDVTTEICWERDGEIYKMGEGPQPPAHYNCRSMTVPISPSREDIEEPDTLAEWLDGQPSEVLKDIFGDVDPSLDNVKVISLDGLRDKLDIILI
;
A
#
# COMPACT_ATOMS: atom_id res chain seq x y z
N MET A 1 2.28 -30.23 10.79
CA MET A 1 2.25 -29.20 9.73
C MET A 1 1.43 -28.01 10.24
N ALA A 2 1.80 -26.80 9.91
CA ALA A 2 0.99 -25.63 10.23
C ALA A 2 -0.36 -25.71 9.49
N SER A 3 -1.47 -25.28 10.13
CA SER A 3 -2.76 -25.21 9.45
C SER A 3 -2.73 -24.15 8.34
N LEU A 4 -3.66 -24.24 7.37
CA LEU A 4 -3.82 -23.18 6.37
C LEU A 4 -4.05 -21.82 7.05
N TYR A 5 -4.83 -21.83 8.15
CA TYR A 5 -5.10 -20.62 8.93
C TYR A 5 -3.82 -20.01 9.50
N ASP A 6 -2.96 -20.81 10.14
CA ASP A 6 -1.65 -20.37 10.66
C ASP A 6 -0.76 -19.81 9.56
N MET A 7 -0.64 -20.50 8.43
CA MET A 7 0.13 -20.03 7.28
C MET A 7 -0.38 -18.69 6.74
N MET A 8 -1.69 -18.52 6.64
CA MET A 8 -2.31 -17.29 6.13
C MET A 8 -2.10 -16.11 7.09
N LEU A 9 -2.21 -16.33 8.41
CA LEU A 9 -1.97 -15.28 9.40
C LEU A 9 -0.50 -14.83 9.42
N ARG A 10 0.44 -15.76 9.43
CA ARG A 10 1.88 -15.43 9.33
C ARG A 10 2.19 -14.63 8.08
N HIS A 11 1.66 -15.09 6.94
CA HIS A 11 1.83 -14.38 5.67
C HIS A 11 1.30 -12.94 5.76
N SER A 12 0.13 -12.73 6.34
CA SER A 12 -0.46 -11.40 6.45
C SER A 12 0.41 -10.42 7.24
N LEU A 13 1.05 -10.90 8.32
CA LEU A 13 1.95 -10.09 9.13
C LEU A 13 3.24 -9.74 8.38
N TYR A 14 3.85 -10.70 7.67
CA TYR A 14 4.98 -10.39 6.80
C TYR A 14 4.61 -9.43 5.66
N LEU A 15 3.42 -9.59 5.08
CA LEU A 15 2.89 -8.67 4.07
C LEU A 15 2.74 -7.25 4.62
N GLU A 16 2.26 -7.07 5.87
CA GLU A 16 2.22 -5.75 6.51
C GLU A 16 3.61 -5.11 6.61
N GLY A 17 4.64 -5.89 6.95
CA GLY A 17 6.02 -5.41 6.94
C GLY A 17 6.50 -4.96 5.55
N ALA A 18 6.18 -5.73 4.51
CA ALA A 18 6.50 -5.38 3.12
C ALA A 18 5.71 -4.17 2.61
N LYS A 19 4.44 -4.03 3.01
CA LYS A 19 3.61 -2.85 2.71
C LYS A 19 4.23 -1.58 3.29
N LYS A 20 4.66 -1.61 4.56
CA LYS A 20 5.34 -0.48 5.22
C LYS A 20 6.61 -0.11 4.46
N GLY A 21 7.46 -1.08 4.15
CA GLY A 21 8.70 -0.86 3.41
C GLY A 21 8.47 -0.20 2.05
N THR A 22 7.58 -0.77 1.26
CA THR A 22 7.23 -0.23 -0.08
C THR A 22 6.59 1.16 0.01
N ALA A 23 5.72 1.39 1.00
CA ALA A 23 5.06 2.67 1.19
C ALA A 23 6.05 3.78 1.59
N ASP A 24 7.02 3.47 2.44
CA ASP A 24 8.05 4.40 2.87
C ASP A 24 9.02 4.73 1.73
N GLU A 25 9.46 3.73 0.98
CA GLU A 25 10.34 3.89 -0.18
C GLU A 25 9.67 4.74 -1.27
N PHE A 26 8.45 4.37 -1.69
CA PHE A 26 7.68 5.11 -2.69
C PHE A 26 7.45 6.56 -2.28
N SER A 27 6.98 6.78 -1.06
CA SER A 27 6.70 8.12 -0.53
C SER A 27 7.95 8.98 -0.46
N SER A 28 9.07 8.43 0.04
CA SER A 28 10.34 9.13 0.18
C SER A 28 10.93 9.48 -1.20
N SER A 29 10.85 8.56 -2.16
CA SER A 29 11.31 8.78 -3.54
C SER A 29 10.53 9.90 -4.21
N VAL A 30 9.18 9.87 -4.13
CA VAL A 30 8.32 10.92 -4.69
C VAL A 30 8.67 12.29 -4.09
N VAL A 31 8.75 12.40 -2.76
CA VAL A 31 9.03 13.69 -2.09
C VAL A 31 10.43 14.18 -2.42
N SER A 32 11.43 13.31 -2.44
CA SER A 32 12.81 13.67 -2.81
C SER A 32 12.91 14.20 -4.23
N ASP A 33 12.28 13.51 -5.19
CA ASP A 33 12.29 13.93 -6.60
C ASP A 33 11.52 15.26 -6.77
N LEU A 34 10.39 15.46 -6.07
CA LEU A 34 9.62 16.72 -6.08
C LEU A 34 10.40 17.87 -5.46
N ASP A 35 11.11 17.64 -4.33
CA ASP A 35 11.94 18.65 -3.70
C ASP A 35 13.05 19.14 -4.65
N ALA A 36 13.69 18.21 -5.35
CA ALA A 36 14.70 18.55 -6.36
C ALA A 36 14.12 19.40 -7.50
N VAL A 37 12.93 19.05 -8.00
CA VAL A 37 12.25 19.81 -9.07
C VAL A 37 11.89 21.22 -8.60
N VAL A 38 11.21 21.34 -7.46
CA VAL A 38 10.73 22.62 -6.95
C VAL A 38 11.92 23.50 -6.54
N LYS A 39 12.92 22.95 -5.86
CA LYS A 39 14.13 23.68 -5.50
C LYS A 39 14.84 24.26 -6.73
N ARG A 40 15.03 23.46 -7.77
CA ARG A 40 15.66 23.93 -9.02
C ARG A 40 14.83 25.01 -9.71
N ALA A 41 13.50 24.87 -9.73
CA ALA A 41 12.64 25.88 -10.32
C ALA A 41 12.76 27.23 -9.60
N PHE A 42 12.73 27.23 -8.26
CA PHE A 42 12.87 28.44 -7.45
C PHE A 42 14.28 29.04 -7.49
N GLN A 43 15.33 28.26 -7.69
CA GLN A 43 16.69 28.78 -7.86
C GLN A 43 16.91 29.50 -9.21
N ASN A 44 16.06 29.21 -10.21
CA ASN A 44 16.18 29.77 -11.56
C ASN A 44 15.31 31.01 -11.80
N ILE A 45 14.56 31.48 -10.78
CA ILE A 45 13.80 32.73 -10.87
C ILE A 45 14.63 33.88 -10.28
N ASN A 46 14.55 35.05 -10.91
CA ASN A 46 15.23 36.28 -10.51
C ASN A 46 14.27 37.29 -9.91
N VAL A 47 13.32 36.83 -9.10
CA VAL A 47 12.34 37.66 -8.40
C VAL A 47 12.29 37.24 -6.93
N ASP A 48 12.22 38.21 -6.04
CA ASP A 48 12.09 37.97 -4.61
C ASP A 48 10.62 37.84 -4.20
N ASN A 49 9.74 38.47 -4.95
CA ASN A 49 8.30 38.47 -4.72
C ASN A 49 7.54 38.03 -5.98
N PHE A 50 6.55 37.17 -5.80
CA PHE A 50 5.72 36.68 -6.91
C PHE A 50 4.97 37.80 -7.67
N GLY A 51 4.74 38.96 -7.04
CA GLY A 51 4.14 40.12 -7.69
C GLY A 51 5.04 40.79 -8.74
N GLU A 52 6.32 40.48 -8.79
CA GLU A 52 7.27 40.98 -9.81
C GLU A 52 7.17 40.21 -11.13
N PHE A 53 6.56 39.03 -11.13
CA PHE A 53 6.33 38.28 -12.36
C PHE A 53 5.35 39.01 -13.28
N THR A 54 5.68 39.08 -14.58
CA THR A 54 4.60 39.28 -15.54
C THR A 54 3.68 38.05 -15.57
N LYS A 55 2.43 38.23 -15.95
CA LYS A 55 1.47 37.13 -16.09
C LYS A 55 1.99 36.03 -17.04
N ALA A 56 2.71 36.39 -18.09
CA ALA A 56 3.26 35.45 -19.07
C ALA A 56 4.40 34.63 -18.45
N ASP A 57 5.31 35.27 -17.70
CA ASP A 57 6.44 34.59 -17.05
C ASP A 57 5.96 33.66 -15.94
N PHE A 58 5.01 34.12 -15.13
CA PHE A 58 4.39 33.29 -14.11
C PHE A 58 3.72 32.04 -14.70
N ASN A 59 2.96 32.21 -15.78
CA ASN A 59 2.32 31.06 -16.43
C ASN A 59 3.37 30.07 -16.99
N ARG A 60 4.49 30.53 -17.53
CA ARG A 60 5.60 29.66 -17.97
C ARG A 60 6.23 28.93 -16.79
N PHE A 61 6.47 29.62 -15.69
CA PHE A 61 7.00 29.02 -14.46
C PHE A 61 6.10 27.91 -13.91
N VAL A 62 4.80 28.16 -13.81
CA VAL A 62 3.82 27.16 -13.36
C VAL A 62 3.76 25.97 -14.32
N ALA A 63 3.79 26.23 -15.63
CA ALA A 63 3.76 25.17 -16.65
C ALA A 63 5.00 24.27 -16.59
N ASP A 64 6.20 24.83 -16.36
CA ASP A 64 7.44 24.05 -16.18
C ASP A 64 7.38 23.17 -14.92
N ILE A 65 6.94 23.73 -13.79
CA ILE A 65 6.76 22.95 -12.55
C ILE A 65 5.72 21.83 -12.77
N ARG A 66 4.59 22.11 -13.40
CA ARG A 66 3.56 21.12 -13.71
C ARG A 66 4.12 19.97 -14.54
N LEU A 67 4.84 20.27 -15.61
CA LEU A 67 5.44 19.28 -16.50
C LEU A 67 6.39 18.35 -15.71
N ARG A 68 7.36 18.93 -15.01
CA ARG A 68 8.36 18.18 -14.25
C ARG A 68 7.76 17.39 -13.09
N THR A 69 6.76 17.94 -12.40
CA THR A 69 6.04 17.24 -11.33
C THR A 69 5.28 16.03 -11.89
N ASN A 70 4.65 16.16 -13.06
CA ASN A 70 4.03 15.01 -13.74
C ASN A 70 5.05 13.93 -14.08
N ASP A 71 6.25 14.29 -14.56
CA ASP A 71 7.32 13.34 -14.89
C ASP A 71 7.79 12.58 -13.64
N VAL A 72 7.96 13.27 -12.50
CA VAL A 72 8.27 12.63 -11.21
C VAL A 72 7.22 11.59 -10.85
N HIS A 73 5.93 11.95 -10.91
CA HIS A 73 4.86 11.01 -10.59
C HIS A 73 4.80 9.83 -11.55
N ASN A 74 4.97 10.06 -12.84
CA ASN A 74 4.96 8.99 -13.84
C ASN A 74 6.11 8.00 -13.62
N LYS A 75 7.33 8.49 -13.33
CA LYS A 75 8.49 7.65 -12.99
C LYS A 75 8.20 6.79 -11.76
N ASN A 76 7.88 7.43 -10.63
CA ASN A 76 7.70 6.74 -9.35
C ASN A 76 6.49 5.77 -9.38
N THR A 77 5.38 6.14 -10.05
CA THR A 77 4.23 5.25 -10.21
C THR A 77 4.57 4.02 -11.05
N LYS A 78 5.43 4.16 -12.07
CA LYS A 78 5.90 3.02 -12.86
C LYS A 78 6.74 2.06 -12.01
N GLU A 79 7.57 2.58 -11.11
CA GLU A 79 8.35 1.79 -10.16
C GLU A 79 7.43 1.04 -9.21
N LEU A 80 6.45 1.71 -8.57
CA LEU A 80 5.44 1.08 -7.72
C LEU A 80 4.64 -0.01 -8.48
N MET A 81 4.31 0.21 -9.76
CA MET A 81 3.66 -0.82 -10.59
C MET A 81 4.57 -2.04 -10.81
N ASN A 82 5.88 -1.85 -10.94
CA ASN A 82 6.82 -2.96 -11.04
C ASN A 82 6.91 -3.74 -9.72
N ASP A 83 6.87 -3.07 -8.57
CA ASP A 83 6.90 -3.70 -7.27
C ASP A 83 5.62 -4.51 -6.99
N THR A 84 4.45 -3.97 -7.31
CA THR A 84 3.20 -4.74 -7.22
C THR A 84 3.17 -5.91 -8.20
N LYS A 85 3.81 -5.81 -9.37
CA LYS A 85 3.97 -6.94 -10.29
C LYS A 85 4.91 -8.01 -9.73
N LYS A 86 5.99 -7.61 -9.05
CA LYS A 86 6.87 -8.57 -8.34
C LYS A 86 6.10 -9.26 -7.22
N LEU A 87 5.37 -8.49 -6.40
CA LEU A 87 4.51 -9.03 -5.35
C LEU A 87 3.51 -10.05 -5.94
N SER A 88 2.80 -9.72 -7.01
CA SER A 88 1.85 -10.64 -7.66
C SER A 88 2.48 -11.99 -8.02
N ARG A 89 3.76 -12.02 -8.42
CA ARG A 89 4.47 -13.27 -8.72
C ARG A 89 4.80 -14.05 -7.45
N VAL A 90 5.30 -13.36 -6.43
CA VAL A 90 5.60 -13.93 -5.12
C VAL A 90 4.35 -14.57 -4.52
N GLU A 91 3.25 -13.80 -4.45
CA GLU A 91 1.96 -14.25 -3.94
C GLU A 91 1.37 -15.43 -4.73
N THR A 92 1.54 -15.43 -6.07
CA THR A 92 1.07 -16.55 -6.90
C THR A 92 1.76 -17.85 -6.49
N THR A 93 3.09 -17.83 -6.31
CA THR A 93 3.85 -19.03 -5.90
C THR A 93 3.46 -19.46 -4.49
N LEU A 94 3.32 -18.50 -3.58
CA LEU A 94 2.97 -18.75 -2.19
C LEU A 94 1.60 -19.41 -2.06
N PHE A 95 0.54 -18.75 -2.57
CA PHE A 95 -0.83 -19.28 -2.42
C PHE A 95 -0.98 -20.64 -3.09
N GLN A 96 -0.33 -20.87 -4.20
CA GLN A 96 -0.33 -22.22 -4.81
C GLN A 96 0.39 -23.26 -3.94
N GLY A 97 1.48 -22.86 -3.26
CA GLY A 97 2.17 -23.71 -2.30
C GLY A 97 1.29 -24.06 -1.11
N MET A 98 0.73 -23.05 -0.45
CA MET A 98 -0.16 -23.22 0.71
C MET A 98 -1.39 -24.08 0.38
N PHE A 99 -2.07 -23.76 -0.71
CA PHE A 99 -3.33 -24.45 -1.08
C PHE A 99 -3.06 -25.90 -1.50
N ARG A 100 -1.95 -26.16 -2.14
CA ARG A 100 -1.54 -27.55 -2.46
C ARG A 100 -1.15 -28.32 -1.21
N GLU A 101 -0.49 -27.70 -0.26
CA GLU A 101 -0.11 -28.34 1.01
C GLU A 101 -1.36 -28.72 1.81
N ASP A 102 -2.35 -27.84 1.86
CA ASP A 102 -3.61 -28.05 2.57
C ASP A 102 -4.51 -29.10 1.90
N THR A 103 -4.69 -29.02 0.56
CA THR A 103 -5.66 -29.87 -0.16
C THR A 103 -5.06 -31.10 -0.80
N GLY A 104 -3.73 -31.17 -0.96
CA GLY A 104 -3.05 -32.21 -1.73
C GLY A 104 -3.19 -32.10 -3.25
N ASP A 105 -3.96 -31.13 -3.76
CA ASP A 105 -4.25 -30.95 -5.18
C ASP A 105 -3.15 -30.18 -5.91
N ARG A 106 -2.94 -30.51 -7.18
CA ARG A 106 -2.00 -29.84 -8.08
C ARG A 106 -2.71 -29.25 -9.29
N LEU A 107 -3.37 -28.10 -9.07
CA LEU A 107 -4.05 -27.40 -10.15
C LEU A 107 -3.08 -26.50 -10.93
N ALA A 108 -3.42 -26.27 -12.20
CA ALA A 108 -2.63 -25.36 -13.04
C ALA A 108 -2.74 -23.92 -12.56
N THR A 109 -1.61 -23.18 -12.65
CA THR A 109 -1.62 -21.74 -12.38
C THR A 109 -2.59 -21.03 -13.31
N PRO A 110 -3.54 -20.23 -12.79
CA PRO A 110 -4.37 -19.40 -13.64
C PRO A 110 -3.53 -18.52 -14.55
N SER A 111 -3.86 -18.47 -15.83
CA SER A 111 -3.14 -17.61 -16.78
C SER A 111 -3.38 -16.12 -16.48
N ASN A 112 -2.37 -15.30 -16.73
CA ASN A 112 -2.48 -13.84 -16.67
C ASN A 112 -2.96 -13.26 -15.32
N VAL A 113 -2.50 -13.83 -14.19
CA VAL A 113 -2.84 -13.32 -12.85
C VAL A 113 -2.57 -11.82 -12.73
N TRP A 114 -1.37 -11.36 -13.11
CA TRP A 114 -1.04 -9.94 -13.08
C TRP A 114 -1.97 -9.08 -13.94
N GLY A 115 -2.37 -9.54 -15.11
CA GLY A 115 -3.31 -8.83 -15.97
C GLY A 115 -4.68 -8.65 -15.30
N SER A 116 -5.14 -9.66 -14.58
CA SER A 116 -6.37 -9.58 -13.78
C SER A 116 -6.24 -8.57 -12.64
N VAL A 117 -5.17 -8.67 -11.83
CA VAL A 117 -4.89 -7.76 -10.70
C VAL A 117 -4.83 -6.30 -11.17
N LYS A 118 -4.01 -6.02 -12.19
CA LYS A 118 -3.79 -4.66 -12.70
C LYS A 118 -5.07 -3.98 -13.19
N ASN A 119 -6.00 -4.77 -13.78
CA ASN A 119 -7.19 -4.24 -14.43
C ASN A 119 -8.45 -4.35 -13.55
N SER A 120 -8.41 -5.05 -12.42
CA SER A 120 -9.52 -5.08 -11.47
C SER A 120 -9.66 -3.76 -10.72
N ASN A 121 -10.87 -3.48 -10.27
CA ASN A 121 -11.13 -2.34 -9.40
C ASN A 121 -10.68 -2.68 -7.97
N ILE A 122 -10.00 -1.76 -7.34
CA ILE A 122 -9.64 -1.82 -5.92
C ILE A 122 -10.92 -1.62 -5.12
N PRO A 123 -11.35 -2.56 -4.27
CA PRO A 123 -12.62 -2.45 -3.54
C PRO A 123 -12.74 -1.16 -2.72
N ALA A 124 -11.66 -0.74 -2.07
CA ALA A 124 -11.60 0.49 -1.27
C ALA A 124 -11.91 1.78 -2.06
N THR A 125 -11.71 1.80 -3.37
CA THR A 125 -11.80 3.04 -4.17
C THR A 125 -12.72 2.93 -5.38
N GLY A 126 -13.09 1.73 -5.80
CA GLY A 126 -13.78 1.48 -7.06
C GLY A 126 -12.95 1.83 -8.31
N GLN A 127 -11.64 2.04 -8.16
CA GLN A 127 -10.75 2.45 -9.24
C GLN A 127 -9.70 1.38 -9.55
N THR A 128 -9.29 1.30 -10.81
CA THR A 128 -8.13 0.48 -11.19
C THR A 128 -6.83 1.11 -10.65
N PHE A 129 -5.76 0.32 -10.64
CA PHE A 129 -4.41 0.78 -10.30
C PHE A 129 -4.06 2.09 -11.02
N GLN A 130 -4.18 2.12 -12.35
CA GLN A 130 -3.81 3.30 -13.15
C GLN A 130 -4.64 4.53 -12.81
N LYS A 131 -5.93 4.36 -12.53
CA LYS A 131 -6.80 5.48 -12.16
C LYS A 131 -6.45 6.03 -10.78
N SER A 132 -6.15 5.17 -9.80
CA SER A 132 -5.70 5.58 -8.47
C SER A 132 -4.37 6.34 -8.52
N ALA A 133 -3.42 5.87 -9.31
CA ALA A 133 -2.14 6.55 -9.55
C ALA A 133 -2.34 7.94 -10.20
N ASN A 134 -3.22 8.04 -11.20
CA ASN A 134 -3.56 9.31 -11.83
C ASN A 134 -4.25 10.28 -10.85
N THR A 135 -5.13 9.78 -9.98
CA THR A 135 -5.76 10.59 -8.93
C THR A 135 -4.71 11.15 -7.97
N PHE A 136 -3.78 10.32 -7.51
CA PHE A 136 -2.67 10.76 -6.66
C PHE A 136 -1.82 11.84 -7.34
N ARG A 137 -1.39 11.60 -8.60
CA ARG A 137 -0.63 12.58 -9.39
C ARG A 137 -1.38 13.91 -9.51
N ASN A 138 -2.64 13.87 -9.95
CA ASN A 138 -3.43 15.08 -10.18
C ASN A 138 -3.66 15.88 -8.89
N SER A 139 -3.91 15.20 -7.77
CA SER A 139 -4.03 15.85 -6.46
C SER A 139 -2.72 16.50 -6.02
N SER A 140 -1.59 15.82 -6.21
CA SER A 140 -0.26 16.36 -5.87
C SER A 140 0.07 17.60 -6.69
N VAL A 141 -0.04 17.50 -8.01
CA VAL A 141 0.20 18.61 -8.95
C VAL A 141 -0.73 19.79 -8.64
N GLY A 142 -2.03 19.54 -8.48
CA GLY A 142 -3.01 20.57 -8.19
C GLY A 142 -2.77 21.31 -6.88
N ASN A 143 -2.27 20.62 -5.84
CA ASN A 143 -1.93 21.28 -4.57
C ASN A 143 -0.71 22.19 -4.71
N ILE A 144 0.33 21.75 -5.43
CA ILE A 144 1.50 22.60 -5.69
C ILE A 144 1.09 23.83 -6.50
N GLU A 145 0.35 23.64 -7.60
CA GLU A 145 -0.11 24.76 -8.45
C GLU A 145 -1.00 25.74 -7.70
N ARG A 146 -1.88 25.27 -6.84
CA ARG A 146 -2.75 26.14 -6.04
C ARG A 146 -1.92 27.06 -5.15
N LEU A 147 -0.87 26.56 -4.48
CA LEU A 147 0.03 27.40 -3.68
C LEU A 147 0.77 28.42 -4.53
N LEU A 148 1.28 28.03 -5.69
CA LEU A 148 1.94 28.96 -6.62
C LEU A 148 0.99 30.09 -7.07
N ARG A 149 -0.24 29.74 -7.43
CA ARG A 149 -1.25 30.71 -7.89
C ARG A 149 -1.70 31.65 -6.77
N ASN A 150 -1.87 31.14 -5.54
CA ASN A 150 -2.17 31.96 -4.38
C ASN A 150 -1.01 32.92 -4.09
N GLY A 151 0.24 32.42 -4.10
CA GLY A 151 1.43 33.27 -3.93
C GLY A 151 1.51 34.41 -4.95
N TYR A 152 1.17 34.13 -6.21
CA TYR A 152 1.12 35.15 -7.27
C TYR A 152 -0.03 36.16 -7.06
N ALA A 153 -1.22 35.68 -6.71
CA ALA A 153 -2.38 36.56 -6.47
C ALA A 153 -2.17 37.49 -5.27
N ASP A 154 -1.56 36.96 -4.20
CA ASP A 154 -1.34 37.66 -2.94
C ASP A 154 0.04 38.38 -2.91
N LYS A 155 0.82 38.31 -3.99
CA LYS A 155 2.16 38.88 -4.13
C LYS A 155 3.10 38.50 -2.98
N LEU A 156 3.08 37.22 -2.62
CA LEU A 156 3.91 36.68 -1.53
C LEU A 156 5.38 36.56 -1.92
N ASP A 157 6.25 36.59 -0.93
CA ASP A 157 7.67 36.31 -1.12
C ASP A 157 7.88 34.87 -1.63
N THR A 158 8.79 34.73 -2.58
CA THR A 158 9.09 33.43 -3.20
C THR A 158 9.57 32.41 -2.16
N THR A 159 10.33 32.87 -1.14
CA THR A 159 10.78 32.04 -0.03
C THR A 159 9.63 31.48 0.80
N ASP A 160 8.57 32.26 1.03
CA ASP A 160 7.43 31.81 1.84
C ASP A 160 6.54 30.84 1.06
N VAL A 161 6.36 31.05 -0.23
CA VAL A 161 5.69 30.07 -1.09
C VAL A 161 6.47 28.77 -1.18
N PHE A 162 7.80 28.86 -1.32
CA PHE A 162 8.68 27.68 -1.32
C PHE A 162 8.56 26.89 -0.01
N LYS A 163 8.60 27.56 1.15
CA LYS A 163 8.41 26.93 2.47
C LYS A 163 7.02 26.27 2.58
N SER A 164 5.98 26.92 2.07
CA SER A 164 4.61 26.37 2.09
C SER A 164 4.47 25.09 1.26
N ILE A 165 5.22 24.96 0.17
CA ILE A 165 5.28 23.74 -0.63
C ILE A 165 6.10 22.67 0.09
N ARG A 166 7.30 23.00 0.51
CA ARG A 166 8.26 22.06 1.07
C ARG A 166 7.95 21.68 2.52
N GLY A 167 7.52 22.62 3.31
CA GLY A 167 7.48 22.54 4.77
C GLY A 167 8.78 23.02 5.43
N VAL A 168 8.79 23.13 6.75
CA VAL A 168 9.94 23.55 7.54
C VAL A 168 10.68 22.37 8.15
N LYS A 169 12.02 22.47 8.17
CA LYS A 169 12.89 21.36 8.63
C LYS A 169 12.65 20.99 10.09
N SER A 170 12.37 21.96 10.95
CA SER A 170 12.11 21.73 12.39
C SER A 170 10.87 20.87 12.66
N LEU A 171 9.91 20.86 11.71
CA LEU A 171 8.71 20.03 11.76
C LEU A 171 8.82 18.75 10.89
N GLY A 172 10.03 18.40 10.44
CA GLY A 172 10.28 17.27 9.55
C GLY A 172 9.54 17.40 8.20
N TYR A 173 9.32 18.64 7.76
CA TYR A 173 8.59 18.97 6.50
C TYR A 173 7.13 18.53 6.47
N LYS A 174 6.53 18.16 7.61
CA LYS A 174 5.15 17.67 7.69
C LYS A 174 4.09 18.75 7.48
N ASP A 175 4.43 20.00 7.72
CA ASP A 175 3.57 21.19 7.61
C ASP A 175 3.39 21.71 6.17
N GLY A 176 4.24 21.26 5.22
CA GLY A 176 4.14 21.61 3.81
C GLY A 176 3.24 20.68 2.99
N VAL A 177 3.04 21.04 1.71
CA VAL A 177 2.34 20.18 0.75
C VAL A 177 3.06 18.84 0.58
N PHE A 178 4.39 18.82 0.66
CA PHE A 178 5.15 17.57 0.57
C PHE A 178 4.82 16.58 1.69
N GLY A 179 4.52 17.05 2.91
CA GLY A 179 4.04 16.20 3.99
C GLY A 179 2.71 15.51 3.64
N LYS A 180 1.78 16.24 3.03
CA LYS A 180 0.50 15.68 2.56
C LYS A 180 0.71 14.68 1.41
N ILE A 181 1.55 15.01 0.43
CA ILE A 181 1.89 14.12 -0.69
C ILE A 181 2.54 12.82 -0.17
N SER A 182 3.43 12.94 0.82
CA SER A 182 4.03 11.78 1.51
C SER A 182 2.96 10.86 2.10
N GLY A 183 2.03 11.40 2.88
CA GLY A 183 0.93 10.62 3.47
C GLY A 183 0.05 9.94 2.41
N TRP A 184 -0.35 10.67 1.37
CA TRP A 184 -1.14 10.10 0.26
C TRP A 184 -0.37 9.02 -0.53
N GLY A 185 0.94 9.22 -0.72
CA GLY A 185 1.81 8.23 -1.36
C GLY A 185 1.88 6.93 -0.59
N ARG A 186 2.08 7.01 0.74
CA ARG A 186 2.06 5.84 1.64
C ARG A 186 0.73 5.10 1.55
N THR A 187 -0.38 5.83 1.66
CA THR A 187 -1.73 5.26 1.56
C THR A 187 -1.96 4.57 0.22
N LEU A 188 -1.55 5.20 -0.89
CA LEU A 188 -1.66 4.59 -2.22
C LEU A 188 -0.86 3.30 -2.30
N ALA A 189 0.42 3.33 -1.94
CA ALA A 189 1.29 2.16 -2.03
C ALA A 189 0.78 1.00 -1.17
N SER A 190 0.45 1.25 0.10
CA SER A 190 -0.11 0.25 1.01
C SER A 190 -1.40 -0.37 0.46
N THR A 191 -2.34 0.46 -0.02
CA THR A 191 -3.61 -0.02 -0.59
C THR A 191 -3.41 -0.88 -1.84
N LEU A 192 -2.46 -0.49 -2.72
CA LEU A 192 -2.14 -1.25 -3.92
C LEU A 192 -1.46 -2.59 -3.61
N MET A 193 -0.62 -2.64 -2.60
CA MET A 193 -0.01 -3.87 -2.12
C MET A 193 -1.08 -4.83 -1.57
N SER A 194 -1.97 -4.35 -0.70
CA SER A 194 -3.10 -5.15 -0.17
C SER A 194 -4.01 -5.66 -1.29
N HIS A 195 -4.38 -4.78 -2.24
CA HIS A 195 -5.19 -5.17 -3.39
C HIS A 195 -4.50 -6.23 -4.25
N THR A 196 -3.18 -6.12 -4.44
CA THR A 196 -2.42 -7.10 -5.22
C THR A 196 -2.47 -8.48 -4.58
N SER A 197 -2.17 -8.59 -3.28
CA SER A 197 -2.22 -9.86 -2.57
C SER A 197 -3.61 -10.48 -2.58
N SER A 198 -4.64 -9.71 -2.19
CA SER A 198 -6.03 -10.19 -2.20
C SER A 198 -6.48 -10.65 -3.58
N SER A 199 -6.21 -9.86 -4.63
CA SER A 199 -6.62 -10.21 -6.00
C SER A 199 -5.91 -11.44 -6.56
N VAL A 200 -4.65 -11.68 -6.17
CA VAL A 200 -3.94 -12.92 -6.53
C VAL A 200 -4.61 -14.11 -5.85
N LYS A 201 -4.87 -14.01 -4.55
CA LYS A 201 -5.56 -15.06 -3.79
C LYS A 201 -6.94 -15.36 -4.39
N ASP A 202 -7.77 -14.34 -4.63
CA ASP A 202 -9.09 -14.47 -5.22
C ASP A 202 -9.08 -15.13 -6.60
N LYS A 203 -7.98 -15.01 -7.32
CA LYS A 203 -7.81 -15.66 -8.61
C LYS A 203 -7.47 -17.14 -8.49
N ILE A 204 -6.82 -17.56 -7.40
CA ILE A 204 -6.30 -18.91 -7.21
C ILE A 204 -7.23 -19.74 -6.32
N ALA A 205 -7.67 -19.20 -5.19
CA ALA A 205 -8.41 -19.91 -4.16
C ALA A 205 -9.69 -20.60 -4.65
N PRO A 206 -10.52 -20.03 -5.57
CA PRO A 206 -11.73 -20.69 -6.05
C PRO A 206 -11.49 -22.03 -6.79
N SER A 207 -10.23 -22.34 -7.13
CA SER A 207 -9.87 -23.64 -7.71
C SER A 207 -9.68 -24.72 -6.66
N TYR A 208 -9.63 -24.37 -5.38
CA TYR A 208 -9.34 -25.28 -4.25
C TYR A 208 -10.44 -25.25 -3.19
N TYR A 209 -11.16 -24.11 -3.02
CA TYR A 209 -12.10 -23.87 -1.92
C TYR A 209 -13.39 -23.27 -2.43
N ASP A 210 -14.48 -23.53 -1.70
CA ASP A 210 -15.82 -23.00 -2.01
C ASP A 210 -16.14 -21.75 -1.16
N GLU A 211 -15.52 -21.62 0.01
CA GLU A 211 -15.82 -20.57 0.98
C GLU A 211 -14.54 -19.96 1.56
N TYR A 212 -14.67 -18.76 2.13
CA TYR A 212 -13.63 -18.10 2.91
C TYR A 212 -14.21 -17.36 4.12
N GLN A 213 -13.40 -17.21 5.16
CA GLN A 213 -13.70 -16.38 6.31
C GLN A 213 -12.99 -15.02 6.17
N TRP A 214 -13.69 -13.95 6.53
CA TRP A 214 -13.08 -12.64 6.68
C TRP A 214 -12.40 -12.55 8.04
N VAL A 215 -11.12 -12.15 8.08
CA VAL A 215 -10.34 -11.99 9.30
C VAL A 215 -9.84 -10.57 9.38
N SER A 216 -10.20 -9.86 10.43
CA SER A 216 -9.79 -8.48 10.69
C SER A 216 -8.77 -8.40 11.81
N VAL A 217 -7.98 -7.34 11.77
CA VAL A 217 -7.18 -6.93 12.92
C VAL A 217 -8.04 -6.02 13.76
N LEU A 218 -8.43 -6.48 14.95
CA LEU A 218 -9.30 -5.75 15.86
C LEU A 218 -8.45 -4.91 16.82
N ASP A 219 -8.30 -3.63 16.50
CA ASP A 219 -7.59 -2.63 17.31
C ASP A 219 -8.30 -1.26 17.25
N ASP A 220 -7.74 -0.26 17.94
CA ASP A 220 -8.34 1.07 18.10
C ASP A 220 -8.51 1.85 16.77
N VAL A 221 -7.87 1.43 15.70
CA VAL A 221 -7.95 2.06 14.36
C VAL A 221 -8.73 1.21 13.36
N THR A 222 -9.31 0.09 13.80
CA THR A 222 -10.15 -0.77 12.96
C THR A 222 -11.46 -0.08 12.64
N THR A 223 -11.82 -0.04 11.36
CA THR A 223 -13.08 0.59 10.93
C THR A 223 -14.28 -0.30 11.20
N GLU A 224 -15.46 0.30 11.39
CA GLU A 224 -16.74 -0.39 11.62
C GLU A 224 -16.98 -1.50 10.59
N ILE A 225 -16.76 -1.24 9.29
CA ILE A 225 -16.95 -2.22 8.22
C ILE A 225 -16.06 -3.47 8.38
N CYS A 226 -14.88 -3.33 8.97
CA CYS A 226 -13.99 -4.47 9.23
C CYS A 226 -14.40 -5.21 10.50
N TRP A 227 -14.90 -4.51 11.53
CA TRP A 227 -15.48 -5.10 12.72
C TRP A 227 -16.70 -5.95 12.41
N GLU A 228 -17.65 -5.42 11.61
CA GLU A 228 -18.88 -6.13 11.22
C GLU A 228 -18.62 -7.38 10.37
N ARG A 229 -17.50 -7.43 9.65
CA ARG A 229 -17.15 -8.55 8.79
C ARG A 229 -16.27 -9.60 9.44
N ASP A 230 -15.69 -9.28 10.59
CA ASP A 230 -14.78 -10.21 11.25
C ASP A 230 -15.49 -11.51 11.63
N GLY A 231 -14.88 -12.64 11.27
CA GLY A 231 -15.44 -13.96 11.49
C GLY A 231 -16.51 -14.40 10.45
N GLU A 232 -17.05 -13.50 9.64
CA GLU A 232 -18.09 -13.81 8.66
C GLU A 232 -17.58 -14.71 7.54
N ILE A 233 -18.42 -15.68 7.13
CA ILE A 233 -18.13 -16.66 6.08
C ILE A 233 -18.86 -16.28 4.81
N TYR A 234 -18.15 -16.30 3.69
CA TYR A 234 -18.67 -15.97 2.37
C TYR A 234 -18.28 -17.03 1.35
N LYS A 235 -19.12 -17.21 0.33
CA LYS A 235 -18.78 -18.04 -0.82
C LYS A 235 -17.72 -17.38 -1.69
N MET A 236 -16.82 -18.18 -2.24
CA MET A 236 -15.81 -17.70 -3.19
C MET A 236 -16.47 -17.00 -4.38
N GLY A 237 -15.97 -15.79 -4.69
CA GLY A 237 -16.47 -14.97 -5.80
C GLY A 237 -17.76 -14.17 -5.54
N GLU A 238 -18.46 -14.38 -4.41
CA GLU A 238 -19.72 -13.69 -4.10
C GLU A 238 -19.58 -12.66 -2.97
N GLY A 239 -18.66 -12.85 -2.03
CA GLY A 239 -18.49 -11.99 -0.86
C GLY A 239 -17.56 -10.80 -1.07
N PRO A 240 -17.44 -9.92 -0.05
CA PRO A 240 -16.56 -8.76 -0.09
C PRO A 240 -15.08 -9.16 -0.06
N GLN A 241 -14.24 -8.34 -0.70
CA GLN A 241 -12.79 -8.58 -0.73
C GLN A 241 -12.00 -7.39 -0.15
N PRO A 242 -10.88 -7.65 0.60
CA PRO A 242 -9.98 -6.58 1.00
C PRO A 242 -9.21 -6.01 -0.21
N PRO A 243 -8.77 -4.76 -0.14
CA PRO A 243 -8.98 -3.81 0.96
C PRO A 243 -10.37 -3.17 0.91
N ALA A 244 -11.12 -3.18 2.02
CA ALA A 244 -12.44 -2.56 2.11
C ALA A 244 -12.39 -1.03 2.17
N HIS A 245 -11.29 -0.48 2.65
CA HIS A 245 -11.00 0.96 2.78
C HIS A 245 -9.50 1.22 2.63
N TYR A 246 -9.09 2.48 2.61
CA TYR A 246 -7.67 2.84 2.63
C TYR A 246 -6.97 2.30 3.88
N ASN A 247 -5.75 1.80 3.71
CA ASN A 247 -4.95 1.18 4.78
C ASN A 247 -5.64 -0.01 5.48
N CYS A 248 -6.52 -0.71 4.78
CA CYS A 248 -7.16 -1.92 5.28
C CYS A 248 -6.10 -2.99 5.62
N ARG A 249 -6.26 -3.61 6.79
CA ARG A 249 -5.38 -4.66 7.31
C ARG A 249 -6.09 -6.02 7.41
N SER A 250 -7.37 -6.06 7.03
CA SER A 250 -8.13 -7.30 6.97
C SER A 250 -7.67 -8.18 5.83
N MET A 251 -7.87 -9.47 5.98
CA MET A 251 -7.63 -10.47 4.96
C MET A 251 -8.81 -11.43 4.85
N THR A 252 -8.76 -12.34 3.90
CA THR A 252 -9.67 -13.48 3.82
C THR A 252 -8.86 -14.76 3.91
N VAL A 253 -9.36 -15.74 4.65
CA VAL A 253 -8.75 -17.07 4.79
C VAL A 253 -9.68 -18.09 4.18
N PRO A 254 -9.25 -18.85 3.15
CA PRO A 254 -10.07 -19.92 2.60
C PRO A 254 -10.40 -20.97 3.67
N ILE A 255 -11.60 -21.52 3.65
CA ILE A 255 -12.01 -22.55 4.60
C ILE A 255 -11.56 -23.90 4.05
N SER A 256 -10.61 -24.51 4.77
CA SER A 256 -10.12 -25.84 4.44
C SER A 256 -11.18 -26.91 4.64
N PRO A 257 -11.28 -27.91 3.76
CA PRO A 257 -12.11 -29.08 4.01
C PRO A 257 -11.76 -29.85 5.28
N SER A 258 -10.51 -29.70 5.76
CA SER A 258 -10.02 -30.34 7.00
C SER A 258 -10.28 -29.51 8.27
N ARG A 259 -10.89 -28.32 8.14
CA ARG A 259 -11.06 -27.37 9.25
C ARG A 259 -11.97 -27.91 10.37
N GLU A 260 -12.96 -28.75 10.05
CA GLU A 260 -13.88 -29.31 11.04
C GLU A 260 -13.18 -30.08 12.17
N ASP A 261 -11.96 -30.56 11.91
CA ASP A 261 -11.15 -31.34 12.85
C ASP A 261 -10.10 -30.48 13.62
N ILE A 262 -10.02 -29.18 13.37
CA ILE A 262 -9.02 -28.28 13.94
C ILE A 262 -9.70 -27.15 14.70
N GLU A 263 -9.40 -27.05 16.00
CA GLU A 263 -9.76 -25.88 16.81
C GLU A 263 -8.83 -24.71 16.44
N GLU A 264 -9.32 -23.77 15.64
CA GLU A 264 -8.56 -22.59 15.20
C GLU A 264 -8.93 -21.38 16.07
N PRO A 265 -7.97 -20.44 16.33
CA PRO A 265 -8.26 -19.22 17.06
C PRO A 265 -9.32 -18.37 16.35
N ASP A 266 -10.25 -17.78 17.11
CA ASP A 266 -11.29 -16.94 16.53
C ASP A 266 -10.78 -15.57 16.10
N THR A 267 -9.69 -15.10 16.71
CA THR A 267 -9.12 -13.77 16.47
C THR A 267 -7.62 -13.79 16.24
N LEU A 268 -7.10 -12.76 15.58
CA LEU A 268 -5.65 -12.57 15.45
C LEU A 268 -4.95 -12.45 16.82
N ALA A 269 -5.61 -11.86 17.82
CA ALA A 269 -5.03 -11.71 19.16
C ALA A 269 -4.83 -13.08 19.84
N GLU A 270 -5.84 -13.95 19.80
CA GLU A 270 -5.75 -15.32 20.31
C GLU A 270 -4.68 -16.13 19.57
N TRP A 271 -4.59 -15.96 18.25
CA TRP A 271 -3.55 -16.59 17.47
C TRP A 271 -2.14 -16.15 17.91
N LEU A 272 -1.95 -14.84 18.13
CA LEU A 272 -0.66 -14.30 18.60
C LEU A 272 -0.28 -14.87 19.98
N ASP A 273 -1.23 -14.96 20.91
CA ASP A 273 -1.00 -15.52 22.24
C ASP A 273 -0.59 -16.98 22.21
N GLY A 274 -1.02 -17.72 21.18
CA GLY A 274 -0.65 -19.13 20.96
C GLY A 274 0.70 -19.34 20.27
N GLN A 275 1.36 -18.27 19.77
CA GLN A 275 2.57 -18.44 18.97
C GLN A 275 3.84 -18.64 19.81
N PRO A 276 4.79 -19.49 19.34
CA PRO A 276 6.12 -19.61 19.94
C PRO A 276 6.85 -18.25 19.91
N SER A 277 7.62 -17.97 20.97
CA SER A 277 8.42 -16.74 21.08
C SER A 277 9.35 -16.49 19.90
N GLU A 278 9.85 -17.55 19.26
CA GLU A 278 10.72 -17.45 18.07
C GLU A 278 9.96 -16.89 16.87
N VAL A 279 8.69 -17.29 16.67
CA VAL A 279 7.81 -16.78 15.62
C VAL A 279 7.50 -15.32 15.86
N LEU A 280 7.10 -14.95 17.08
CA LEU A 280 6.84 -13.56 17.45
C LEU A 280 8.08 -12.69 17.27
N LYS A 281 9.25 -13.18 17.70
CA LYS A 281 10.52 -12.47 17.51
C LYS A 281 10.90 -12.29 16.04
N ASP A 282 10.60 -13.25 15.20
CA ASP A 282 10.86 -13.14 13.77
C ASP A 282 9.97 -12.06 13.12
N ILE A 283 8.69 -11.97 13.51
CA ILE A 283 7.72 -11.02 12.97
C ILE A 283 7.90 -9.61 13.57
N PHE A 284 8.05 -9.50 14.88
CA PHE A 284 8.03 -8.22 15.62
C PHE A 284 9.39 -7.77 16.15
N GLY A 285 10.34 -8.69 16.35
CA GLY A 285 11.60 -8.43 17.03
C GLY A 285 11.47 -8.57 18.55
N ASP A 286 12.19 -7.72 19.28
CA ASP A 286 12.19 -7.71 20.75
C ASP A 286 11.21 -6.66 21.33
N VAL A 287 10.04 -6.50 20.68
CA VAL A 287 8.98 -5.56 21.07
C VAL A 287 7.64 -6.28 21.18
N ASP A 288 6.70 -5.66 21.86
CA ASP A 288 5.36 -6.23 22.03
C ASP A 288 4.68 -6.50 20.69
N PRO A 289 4.03 -7.66 20.50
CA PRO A 289 3.31 -7.99 19.28
C PRO A 289 2.15 -7.00 19.03
N SER A 290 2.30 -6.21 17.98
CA SER A 290 1.23 -5.36 17.45
C SER A 290 1.51 -5.08 15.98
N LEU A 291 0.48 -4.78 15.20
CA LEU A 291 0.70 -4.46 13.77
C LEU A 291 1.59 -3.24 13.56
N ASP A 292 1.60 -2.30 14.48
CA ASP A 292 2.48 -1.13 14.39
C ASP A 292 3.94 -1.51 14.56
N ASN A 293 4.21 -2.60 15.27
CA ASN A 293 5.53 -3.12 15.57
C ASN A 293 6.02 -4.20 14.58
N VAL A 294 5.22 -4.57 13.57
CA VAL A 294 5.68 -5.52 12.55
C VAL A 294 6.95 -4.98 11.88
N LYS A 295 7.97 -5.83 11.82
CA LYS A 295 9.24 -5.49 11.16
C LYS A 295 9.03 -5.07 9.71
N VAL A 296 9.64 -3.96 9.34
CA VAL A 296 9.70 -3.55 7.93
C VAL A 296 10.63 -4.50 7.18
N ILE A 297 10.11 -5.08 6.10
CA ILE A 297 10.86 -5.95 5.21
C ILE A 297 10.72 -5.49 3.76
N SER A 298 11.68 -5.84 2.92
CA SER A 298 11.59 -5.63 1.47
C SER A 298 10.73 -6.71 0.81
N LEU A 299 10.37 -6.52 -0.46
CA LEU A 299 9.70 -7.56 -1.25
C LEU A 299 10.56 -8.84 -1.42
N ASP A 300 11.88 -8.69 -1.50
CA ASP A 300 12.78 -9.84 -1.50
C ASP A 300 12.78 -10.52 -0.13
N GLY A 301 12.79 -9.75 0.96
CA GLY A 301 12.63 -10.27 2.31
C GLY A 301 11.29 -10.99 2.52
N LEU A 302 10.20 -10.50 1.95
CA LEU A 302 8.93 -11.21 1.96
C LEU A 302 9.06 -12.57 1.26
N ARG A 303 9.66 -12.62 0.08
CA ARG A 303 9.89 -13.88 -0.64
C ARG A 303 10.66 -14.88 0.21
N ASP A 304 11.74 -14.45 0.89
CA ASP A 304 12.57 -15.33 1.72
C ASP A 304 11.82 -15.90 2.92
N LYS A 305 10.74 -15.25 3.39
CA LYS A 305 9.84 -15.76 4.43
C LYS A 305 8.88 -16.85 3.95
N LEU A 306 8.67 -16.98 2.63
CA LEU A 306 7.77 -18.00 2.08
C LEU A 306 8.26 -19.42 2.37
N ASP A 307 9.58 -19.66 2.31
CA ASP A 307 10.15 -20.96 2.61
C ASP A 307 9.92 -21.35 4.07
N ILE A 308 9.83 -20.38 4.98
CA ILE A 308 9.56 -20.60 6.41
C ILE A 308 8.07 -20.91 6.65
N ILE A 309 7.16 -20.31 5.86
CA ILE A 309 5.71 -20.51 5.99
C ILE A 309 5.31 -21.91 5.50
N LEU A 310 6.01 -22.44 4.50
CA LEU A 310 5.70 -23.74 3.86
C LEU A 310 6.40 -24.95 4.52
N ILE A 311 7.19 -24.76 5.57
CA ILE A 311 7.82 -25.81 6.38
C ILE A 311 6.99 -26.09 7.63
#